data_aeb6ae6406ae7c9a7130efc829c9d080
#
_entry.id   aeb6ae6406ae7c9a7130efc829c9d080
#
_cell.length_a   1.000
_cell.length_b   1.000
_cell.length_c   1.000
_cell.angle_alpha   90.00
_cell.angle_beta   90.00
_cell.angle_gamma   90.00
#
_symmetry.space_group_name_H-M   'P 1'
#
loop_
_entity.id
_entity.type
_entity.pdbx_description
1 polymer ?
#
loop_
_entity_poly.entity_id
_entity_poly.type
_entity_poly.pdbx_seq_one_letter_code
_entity_poly.pdbx_strand_id
1 'polypeptide(L)'
;MLFGNRIKELREARGLLQRQLAAVLGVDVPMFSKIECGDRRAKREHVIILAQQLNVSEEELLSLWLADKIIDAIDNDNEVCGNALNVVRKKLGLHLNSETGCHY
;
A
#
# COMPACT_ATOMS: atom_id res chain seq x y z
N MET A 1 -2.61 -8.35 1.74
CA MET A 1 -2.54 -6.88 1.64
C MET A 1 -1.38 -6.47 0.74
N LEU A 2 -1.65 -5.63 -0.22
CA LEU A 2 -0.65 -5.26 -1.21
C LEU A 2 0.54 -4.52 -0.59
N PHE A 3 0.24 -3.55 0.25
CA PHE A 3 1.29 -2.74 0.87
C PHE A 3 2.19 -3.57 1.78
N GLY A 4 1.58 -4.33 2.69
CA GLY A 4 2.34 -5.14 3.65
C GLY A 4 3.23 -6.17 2.98
N ASN A 5 2.70 -6.85 1.96
CA ASN A 5 3.46 -7.85 1.22
C ASN A 5 4.65 -7.21 0.51
N ARG A 6 4.46 -6.03 -0.06
CA ARG A 6 5.55 -5.33 -0.74
C ARG A 6 6.64 -4.90 0.25
N ILE A 7 6.24 -4.42 1.43
CA ILE A 7 7.20 -4.04 2.47
C ILE A 7 8.02 -5.25 2.91
N LYS A 8 7.36 -6.39 3.12
CA LYS A 8 8.05 -7.61 3.52
C LYS A 8 9.04 -8.05 2.44
N GLU A 9 8.61 -8.03 1.18
CA GLU A 9 9.44 -8.39 0.05
C GLU A 9 10.69 -7.52 -0.04
N LEU A 10 10.51 -6.20 0.07
CA LEU A 10 11.62 -5.26 0.00
C LEU A 10 12.56 -5.43 1.20
N ARG A 11 11.98 -5.63 2.39
CA ARG A 11 12.78 -5.83 3.60
C ARG A 11 13.65 -7.08 3.49
N GLU A 12 13.04 -8.19 3.08
CA GLU A 12 13.77 -9.46 2.96
C GLU A 12 14.83 -9.38 1.87
N ALA A 13 14.53 -8.73 0.76
CA ALA A 13 15.48 -8.56 -0.33
C ALA A 13 16.74 -7.80 0.11
N ARG A 14 16.60 -6.94 1.11
CA ARG A 14 17.71 -6.16 1.63
C ARG A 14 18.33 -6.74 2.90
N GLY A 15 17.87 -7.92 3.32
CA GLY A 15 18.39 -8.57 4.51
C GLY A 15 18.11 -7.84 5.80
N LEU A 16 17.04 -7.05 5.83
CA LEU A 16 16.69 -6.29 7.02
C LEU A 16 15.75 -7.07 7.92
N LEU A 17 15.87 -6.83 9.21
CA LEU A 17 15.01 -7.46 10.21
C LEU A 17 13.82 -6.54 10.52
N GLN A 18 12.71 -7.15 10.95
CA GLN A 18 11.53 -6.38 11.35
C GLN A 18 11.87 -5.34 12.42
N ARG A 19 12.72 -5.70 13.39
CA ARG A 19 13.07 -4.79 14.48
C ARG A 19 13.78 -3.53 13.98
N GLN A 20 14.52 -3.64 12.89
CA GLN A 20 15.23 -2.49 12.34
C GLN A 20 14.26 -1.47 11.75
N LEU A 21 13.28 -1.94 11.01
CA LEU A 21 12.27 -1.05 10.45
C LEU A 21 11.30 -0.55 11.51
N ALA A 22 10.96 -1.40 12.49
CA ALA A 22 10.11 -0.98 13.61
C ALA A 22 10.75 0.19 14.36
N ALA A 23 12.06 0.10 14.60
CA ALA A 23 12.79 1.16 15.31
C ALA A 23 12.73 2.47 14.54
N VAL A 24 12.90 2.42 13.21
CA VAL A 24 12.86 3.61 12.37
C VAL A 24 11.47 4.26 12.42
N LEU A 25 10.43 3.45 12.48
CA LEU A 25 9.05 3.96 12.55
C LEU A 25 8.64 4.39 13.95
N GLY A 26 9.43 4.03 14.96
CA GLY A 26 9.07 4.34 16.35
C GLY A 26 7.95 3.47 16.89
N VAL A 27 7.82 2.25 16.36
CA VAL A 27 6.80 1.29 16.82
C VAL A 27 7.50 0.03 17.32
N ASP A 28 6.77 -0.79 18.07
CA ASP A 28 7.34 -2.06 18.54
C ASP A 28 7.26 -3.12 17.42
N VAL A 29 7.99 -4.22 17.61
CA VAL A 29 8.04 -5.28 16.62
C VAL A 29 6.68 -5.93 16.39
N PRO A 30 5.87 -6.22 17.42
CA PRO A 30 4.53 -6.77 17.18
C PRO A 30 3.67 -5.86 16.30
N MET A 31 3.74 -4.55 16.51
CA MET A 31 2.99 -3.59 15.69
C MET A 31 3.47 -3.63 14.24
N PHE A 32 4.80 -3.63 14.04
CA PHE A 32 5.35 -3.70 12.70
C PHE A 32 4.94 -4.99 12.00
N SER A 33 4.97 -6.11 12.73
CA SER A 33 4.55 -7.41 12.19
C SER A 33 3.10 -7.37 11.73
N LYS A 34 2.23 -6.71 12.49
CA LYS A 34 0.82 -6.56 12.11
C LYS A 34 0.67 -5.72 10.85
N ILE A 35 1.51 -4.71 10.69
CA ILE A 35 1.49 -3.88 9.49
C ILE A 35 1.87 -4.71 8.27
N GLU A 36 2.91 -5.53 8.37
CA GLU A 36 3.33 -6.40 7.27
C GLU A 36 2.27 -7.45 6.92
N CYS A 37 1.56 -7.96 7.93
CA CYS A 37 0.52 -8.96 7.71
C CYS A 37 -0.79 -8.36 7.21
N GLY A 38 -0.93 -7.05 7.28
CA GLY A 38 -2.16 -6.39 6.88
C GLY A 38 -3.21 -6.30 7.98
N ASP A 39 -2.88 -6.75 9.20
CA ASP A 39 -3.81 -6.67 10.34
C ASP A 39 -3.92 -5.26 10.90
N ARG A 40 -2.93 -4.43 10.64
CA ARG A 40 -2.91 -3.06 11.11
C ARG A 40 -2.50 -2.15 9.96
N ARG A 41 -3.22 -1.07 9.77
CA ARG A 41 -2.90 -0.14 8.69
C ARG A 41 -1.82 0.83 9.14
N ALA A 42 -0.80 1.03 8.31
CA ALA A 42 0.24 2.00 8.57
C ALA A 42 -0.31 3.41 8.38
N LYS A 43 0.28 4.37 9.06
CA LYS A 43 -0.03 5.78 8.83
C LYS A 43 0.71 6.26 7.59
N ARG A 44 0.21 7.33 6.97
CA ARG A 44 0.84 7.89 5.78
C ARG A 44 2.31 8.23 6.01
N GLU A 45 2.62 8.83 7.16
CA GLU A 45 3.99 9.19 7.50
C GLU A 45 4.90 7.97 7.62
N HIS A 46 4.35 6.84 8.09
CA HIS A 46 5.12 5.59 8.15
C HIS A 46 5.48 5.11 6.75
N VAL A 47 4.55 5.27 5.80
CA VAL A 47 4.79 4.86 4.40
C VAL A 47 5.96 5.65 3.82
N ILE A 48 5.99 6.96 4.09
CA ILE A 48 7.04 7.84 3.59
C ILE A 48 8.40 7.44 4.18
N ILE A 49 8.43 7.17 5.48
CA ILE A 49 9.66 6.75 6.15
C ILE A 49 10.17 5.42 5.58
N LEU A 50 9.25 4.47 5.38
CA LEU A 50 9.61 3.16 4.82
C LEU A 50 10.16 3.30 3.40
N ALA A 51 9.58 4.19 2.60
CA ALA A 51 10.06 4.42 1.25
C ALA A 51 11.51 4.91 1.27
N GLN A 52 11.83 5.80 2.19
CA GLN A 52 13.19 6.31 2.35
C GLN A 52 14.14 5.21 2.81
N GLN A 53 13.73 4.43 3.80
CA GLN A 53 14.59 3.38 4.35
C GLN A 53 14.82 2.24 3.36
N LEU A 54 13.83 1.94 2.56
CA LEU A 54 13.91 0.86 1.58
C LEU A 54 14.39 1.34 0.22
N ASN A 55 14.61 2.65 0.10
CA ASN A 55 15.12 3.28 -1.13
C ASN A 55 14.24 2.98 -2.34
N VAL A 56 12.95 3.18 -2.15
CA VAL A 56 11.97 3.03 -3.23
C VAL A 56 11.11 4.29 -3.30
N SER A 57 10.38 4.42 -4.39
CA SER A 57 9.53 5.58 -4.62
C SER A 57 8.41 5.67 -3.58
N GLU A 58 8.21 6.85 -3.02
CA GLU A 58 7.07 7.11 -2.12
C GLU A 58 5.76 6.87 -2.86
N GLU A 59 5.72 7.26 -4.12
CA GLU A 59 4.51 7.08 -4.93
C GLU A 59 4.14 5.61 -5.07
N GLU A 60 5.13 4.76 -5.27
CA GLU A 60 4.89 3.32 -5.37
C GLU A 60 4.23 2.79 -4.09
N LEU A 61 4.82 3.09 -2.94
CA LEU A 61 4.30 2.58 -1.68
C LEU A 61 2.98 3.22 -1.29
N LEU A 62 2.83 4.52 -1.54
CA LEU A 62 1.56 5.21 -1.25
C LEU A 62 0.44 4.68 -2.13
N SER A 63 0.74 4.35 -3.39
CA SER A 63 -0.26 3.79 -4.29
C SER A 63 -0.78 2.45 -3.77
N LEU A 64 0.12 1.58 -3.29
CA LEU A 64 -0.28 0.29 -2.73
C LEU A 64 -1.07 0.47 -1.43
N TRP A 65 -0.61 1.39 -0.58
CA TRP A 65 -1.28 1.71 0.67
C TRP A 65 -2.71 2.21 0.45
N LEU A 66 -2.87 3.10 -0.53
CA LEU A 66 -4.18 3.64 -0.85
C LEU A 66 -5.07 2.59 -1.54
N ALA A 67 -4.46 1.76 -2.41
CA ALA A 67 -5.19 0.68 -3.07
C ALA A 67 -5.78 -0.29 -2.05
N ASP A 68 -5.06 -0.60 -0.97
CA ASP A 68 -5.58 -1.45 0.10
C ASP A 68 -6.82 -0.84 0.76
N LYS A 69 -6.83 0.49 0.94
CA LYS A 69 -8.01 1.18 1.48
C LYS A 69 -9.21 1.05 0.55
N ILE A 70 -8.98 1.19 -0.73
CA ILE A 70 -10.05 1.07 -1.73
C ILE A 70 -10.59 -0.35 -1.74
N ILE A 71 -9.71 -1.33 -1.72
CA ILE A 71 -10.11 -2.74 -1.70
C ILE A 71 -10.94 -3.05 -0.46
N ASP A 72 -10.51 -2.56 0.70
CA ASP A 72 -11.26 -2.76 1.94
C ASP A 72 -12.65 -2.14 1.87
N ALA A 73 -12.75 -0.96 1.24
CA ALA A 73 -14.03 -0.25 1.15
C ALA A 73 -15.05 -1.00 0.30
N ILE A 74 -14.60 -1.77 -0.70
CA ILE A 74 -15.48 -2.46 -1.63
C ILE A 74 -15.51 -3.98 -1.43
N ASP A 75 -14.88 -4.46 -0.37
CA ASP A 75 -14.64 -5.89 -0.15
C ASP A 75 -15.91 -6.74 -0.19
N ASN A 76 -17.01 -6.23 0.34
CA ASN A 76 -18.26 -6.97 0.41
C ASN A 76 -19.24 -6.64 -0.72
N ASP A 77 -18.83 -5.80 -1.66
CA ASP A 77 -19.71 -5.32 -2.73
C ASP A 77 -19.18 -5.66 -4.12
N ASN A 78 -18.74 -6.90 -4.29
CA ASN A 78 -18.09 -7.31 -5.52
C ASN A 78 -18.94 -7.11 -6.76
N GLU A 79 -20.27 -7.22 -6.63
CA GLU A 79 -21.16 -7.07 -7.78
C GLU A 79 -21.20 -5.67 -8.34
N VAL A 80 -20.99 -4.67 -7.47
CA VAL A 80 -21.09 -3.28 -7.89
C VAL A 80 -19.75 -2.56 -7.89
N CYS A 81 -18.67 -3.25 -7.50
CA CYS A 81 -17.38 -2.57 -7.35
C CYS A 81 -16.88 -1.96 -8.65
N GLY A 82 -17.09 -2.64 -9.78
CA GLY A 82 -16.68 -2.10 -11.07
C GLY A 82 -17.38 -0.80 -11.40
N ASN A 83 -18.69 -0.75 -11.16
CA ASN A 83 -19.46 0.47 -11.38
C ASN A 83 -19.05 1.57 -10.42
N ALA A 84 -18.83 1.21 -9.16
CA ALA A 84 -18.39 2.18 -8.15
C ALA A 84 -17.04 2.80 -8.53
N LEU A 85 -16.10 2.01 -8.99
CA LEU A 85 -14.79 2.50 -9.42
C LEU A 85 -14.91 3.42 -10.63
N ASN A 86 -15.81 3.10 -11.56
CA ASN A 86 -16.05 3.96 -12.70
C ASN A 86 -16.60 5.33 -12.29
N VAL A 87 -17.52 5.34 -11.32
CA VAL A 87 -18.09 6.59 -10.80
C VAL A 87 -16.98 7.43 -10.16
N VAL A 88 -16.15 6.81 -9.33
CA VAL A 88 -15.04 7.50 -8.67
C VAL A 88 -14.07 8.09 -9.70
N ARG A 89 -13.73 7.29 -10.70
CA ARG A 89 -12.80 7.73 -11.73
C ARG A 89 -13.32 8.95 -12.48
N LYS A 90 -14.60 8.93 -12.84
CA LYS A 90 -15.23 10.06 -13.53
C LYS A 90 -15.28 11.28 -12.63
N LYS A 91 -15.65 11.09 -11.36
CA LYS A 91 -15.75 12.19 -10.41
C LYS A 91 -14.42 12.90 -10.20
N LEU A 92 -13.33 12.13 -10.17
CA LEU A 92 -11.99 12.68 -9.94
C LEU A 92 -11.30 13.11 -11.24
N GLY A 93 -11.94 12.89 -12.39
CA GLY A 93 -11.35 13.23 -13.68
C GLY A 93 -10.18 12.36 -14.07
N LEU A 94 -10.10 11.15 -13.51
CA LEU A 94 -9.00 10.25 -13.80
C LEU A 94 -9.24 9.48 -15.07
N HIS A 95 -8.18 9.29 -15.87
CA HIS A 95 -8.26 8.48 -17.05
C HIS A 95 -7.48 7.20 -16.85
N LEU A 96 -8.06 6.11 -17.30
CA LEU A 96 -7.27 4.94 -17.45
C LEU A 96 -6.50 5.11 -18.67
N ASN A 97 -5.28 5.23 -18.51
CA ASN A 97 -4.52 5.29 -19.61
C ASN A 97 -4.40 4.05 -20.24
N SER A 98 -5.19 3.93 -20.73
CA SER A 98 -4.96 3.02 -21.35
C SER A 98 -4.11 3.26 -22.30
N GLU A 99 -4.25 3.96 -22.10
CA GLU A 99 -3.65 4.07 -22.70
C GLU A 99 -2.61 3.75 -22.43
N THR A 100 -2.56 3.45 -22.13
CA THR A 100 -1.74 3.13 -21.74
C THR A 100 -1.59 2.35 -21.24
N GLY A 101 -2.02 2.00 -21.28
CA GLY A 101 -1.86 1.39 -20.85
C GLY A 101 -1.92 0.59 -20.49
N CYS A 102 -2.18 0.48 -20.65
CA CYS A 102 -2.23 -0.05 -20.28
C CYS A 102 -1.89 -0.77 -20.04
N HIS A 103 -1.76 -1.03 -20.13
CA HIS A 103 -1.39 -1.55 -19.96
C HIS A 103 -1.00 -2.16 -19.22
N TYR A 104 -1.13 -2.31 -18.95
CA TYR A 104 -0.99 -2.50 -18.23
C TYR A 104 -1.05 -3.15 -18.05
#